data_7aafbcea1d4d95fe3a11cc86dae2ad48
#
_entry.id   7aafbcea1d4d95fe3a11cc86dae2ad48
#
_cell.length_a   1.000
_cell.length_b   1.000
_cell.length_c   1.000
_cell.angle_alpha   90.00
_cell.angle_beta   90.00
_cell.angle_gamma   90.00
#
_symmetry.space_group_name_H-M   'P 1'
#
loop_
_entity.id
_entity.type
_entity.pdbx_description
1 polymer ?
#
loop_
_entity_poly.entity_id
_entity_poly.type
_entity_poly.pdbx_seq_one_letter_code
_entity_poly.pdbx_strand_id
1 'polypeptide(L)'
;VVNPREPDAAAKILDLTDGHGPEVVLEVSGNAAAINAALDIVAPGAIVTLLGIPAGPVALDLGAKVVMKGVSLLGITGRRMYETWYQVEAFMLKNPDLIDKVITHVLPATDFAHGFELMDEGACGKIVLDFQALDQRLPI
;
A
#
# COMPACT_ATOMS: atom_id res chain seq x y z
N VAL A 1 6.33 -10.10 9.77
CA VAL A 1 5.75 -10.07 8.41
C VAL A 1 5.15 -11.44 8.13
N VAL A 2 3.94 -11.47 7.61
CA VAL A 2 3.25 -12.70 7.16
C VAL A 2 3.09 -12.61 5.64
N ASN A 3 3.48 -13.66 4.94
CA ASN A 3 3.29 -13.72 3.50
C ASN A 3 1.86 -14.18 3.19
N PRO A 4 1.03 -13.37 2.49
CA PRO A 4 -0.37 -13.72 2.24
C PRO A 4 -0.56 -14.92 1.29
N ARG A 5 0.51 -15.39 0.63
CA ARG A 5 0.47 -16.59 -0.23
C ARG A 5 0.62 -17.89 0.56
N GLU A 6 0.98 -17.82 1.83
CA GLU A 6 1.05 -19.00 2.68
C GLU A 6 -0.37 -19.47 3.06
N PRO A 7 -0.65 -20.77 3.03
CA PRO A 7 -2.00 -21.30 3.28
C PRO A 7 -2.50 -21.03 4.71
N ASP A 8 -1.60 -20.77 5.64
CA ASP A 8 -1.88 -20.50 7.07
C ASP A 8 -1.74 -19.02 7.44
N ALA A 9 -1.62 -18.12 6.45
CA ALA A 9 -1.42 -16.70 6.68
C ALA A 9 -2.50 -16.07 7.60
N ALA A 10 -3.77 -16.42 7.37
CA ALA A 10 -4.88 -15.94 8.20
C ALA A 10 -4.77 -16.44 9.65
N ALA A 11 -4.45 -17.71 9.84
CA ALA A 11 -4.26 -18.30 11.16
C ALA A 11 -3.11 -17.62 11.91
N LYS A 12 -1.98 -17.38 11.25
CA LYS A 12 -0.85 -16.65 11.83
C LYS A 12 -1.21 -15.24 12.28
N ILE A 13 -2.04 -14.53 11.52
CA ILE A 13 -2.50 -13.17 11.90
C ILE A 13 -3.42 -13.25 13.12
N LEU A 14 -4.32 -14.23 13.15
CA LEU A 14 -5.21 -14.44 14.28
C LEU A 14 -4.42 -14.81 15.54
N ASP A 15 -3.42 -15.68 15.44
CA ASP A 15 -2.54 -16.04 16.55
C ASP A 15 -1.79 -14.81 17.12
N LEU A 16 -1.34 -13.90 16.25
CA LEU A 16 -0.69 -12.64 16.67
C LEU A 16 -1.64 -11.66 17.36
N THR A 17 -2.94 -11.89 17.29
CA THR A 17 -3.99 -11.05 17.86
C THR A 17 -4.87 -11.83 18.85
N ASP A 18 -4.32 -12.88 19.48
CA ASP A 18 -5.00 -13.74 20.46
C ASP A 18 -6.38 -14.27 19.99
N GLY A 19 -6.50 -14.52 18.69
CA GLY A 19 -7.72 -14.99 18.04
C GLY A 19 -8.78 -13.93 17.74
N HIS A 20 -8.59 -12.70 18.19
CA HIS A 20 -9.58 -11.62 18.02
C HIS A 20 -9.58 -11.00 16.60
N GLY A 21 -8.46 -11.09 15.91
CA GLY A 21 -8.23 -10.41 14.65
C GLY A 21 -7.79 -8.94 14.80
N PRO A 22 -7.27 -8.32 13.73
CA PRO A 22 -6.84 -6.93 13.74
C PRO A 22 -8.01 -5.95 13.95
N GLU A 23 -7.82 -4.96 14.82
CA GLU A 23 -8.80 -3.88 15.05
C GLU A 23 -8.71 -2.78 14.00
N VAL A 24 -7.53 -2.63 13.36
CA VAL A 24 -7.29 -1.63 12.32
C VAL A 24 -6.55 -2.29 11.16
N VAL A 25 -7.07 -2.08 9.95
CA VAL A 25 -6.44 -2.54 8.70
C VAL A 25 -6.26 -1.36 7.76
N LEU A 26 -5.06 -1.24 7.20
CA LEU A 26 -4.74 -0.33 6.10
C LEU A 26 -4.58 -1.17 4.82
N GLU A 27 -5.56 -1.12 3.94
CA GLU A 27 -5.52 -1.79 2.65
C GLU A 27 -4.98 -0.82 1.60
N VAL A 28 -3.78 -1.07 1.12
CA VAL A 28 -3.05 -0.17 0.22
C VAL A 28 -2.76 -0.79 -1.15
N SER A 29 -3.10 -2.07 -1.34
CA SER A 29 -2.82 -2.80 -2.58
C SER A 29 -3.90 -2.63 -3.65
N GLY A 30 -5.16 -2.41 -3.23
CA GLY A 30 -6.32 -2.44 -4.13
C GLY A 30 -6.62 -3.84 -4.69
N ASN A 31 -6.04 -4.89 -4.10
CA ASN A 31 -6.27 -6.26 -4.55
C ASN A 31 -7.58 -6.80 -3.96
N ALA A 32 -8.50 -7.24 -4.82
CA ALA A 32 -9.81 -7.75 -4.40
C ALA A 32 -9.73 -8.92 -3.42
N ALA A 33 -8.75 -9.82 -3.61
CA ALA A 33 -8.55 -10.96 -2.70
C ALA A 33 -8.02 -10.48 -1.33
N ALA A 34 -7.10 -9.50 -1.31
CA ALA A 34 -6.57 -8.92 -0.07
C ALA A 34 -7.67 -8.19 0.73
N ILE A 35 -8.53 -7.43 0.06
CA ILE A 35 -9.68 -6.75 0.68
C ILE A 35 -10.61 -7.79 1.33
N ASN A 36 -10.96 -8.86 0.60
CA ASN A 36 -11.80 -9.91 1.13
C ASN A 36 -11.17 -10.65 2.31
N ALA A 37 -9.89 -11.03 2.18
CA ALA A 37 -9.14 -11.72 3.24
C ALA A 37 -9.03 -10.85 4.51
N ALA A 38 -8.80 -9.55 4.36
CA ALA A 38 -8.79 -8.63 5.49
C ALA A 38 -10.14 -8.63 6.24
N LEU A 39 -11.25 -8.51 5.51
CA LEU A 39 -12.60 -8.51 6.10
C LEU A 39 -12.97 -9.85 6.75
N ASP A 40 -12.37 -10.96 6.31
CA ASP A 40 -12.60 -12.27 6.93
C ASP A 40 -11.99 -12.36 8.33
N ILE A 41 -10.82 -11.75 8.55
CA ILE A 41 -10.03 -11.91 9.77
C ILE A 41 -10.11 -10.75 10.76
N VAL A 42 -10.66 -9.59 10.37
CA VAL A 42 -10.75 -8.43 11.28
C VAL A 42 -11.67 -8.71 12.47
N ALA A 43 -11.34 -8.08 13.58
CA ALA A 43 -12.13 -8.08 14.81
C ALA A 43 -13.51 -7.45 14.59
N PRO A 44 -14.52 -7.85 15.37
CA PRO A 44 -15.78 -7.09 15.43
C PRO A 44 -15.52 -5.63 15.84
N GLY A 45 -16.18 -4.70 15.16
CA GLY A 45 -16.00 -3.26 15.38
C GLY A 45 -14.75 -2.66 14.76
N ALA A 46 -13.98 -3.44 14.01
CA ALA A 46 -12.74 -2.99 13.37
C ALA A 46 -12.93 -1.84 12.38
N ILE A 47 -11.85 -1.12 12.14
CA ILE A 47 -11.76 -0.09 11.10
C ILE A 47 -10.90 -0.60 9.95
N VAL A 48 -11.46 -0.69 8.76
CA VAL A 48 -10.74 -1.05 7.53
C VAL A 48 -10.66 0.18 6.63
N THR A 49 -9.45 0.68 6.44
CA THR A 49 -9.19 1.85 5.61
C THR A 49 -8.68 1.41 4.24
N LEU A 50 -9.42 1.78 3.20
CA LEU A 50 -9.13 1.44 1.81
C LEU A 50 -8.45 2.63 1.13
N LEU A 51 -7.19 2.47 0.78
CA LEU A 51 -6.36 3.43 0.05
C LEU A 51 -6.03 2.93 -1.36
N GLY A 52 -5.81 1.62 -1.49
CA GLY A 52 -5.57 0.97 -2.78
C GLY A 52 -6.80 1.07 -3.69
N ILE A 53 -6.58 1.43 -4.97
CA ILE A 53 -7.66 1.52 -5.95
C ILE A 53 -7.75 0.18 -6.70
N PRO A 54 -8.85 -0.58 -6.56
CA PRO A 54 -9.02 -1.81 -7.30
C PRO A 54 -9.12 -1.56 -8.82
N ALA A 55 -8.59 -2.47 -9.62
CA ALA A 55 -8.66 -2.39 -11.08
C ALA A 55 -10.10 -2.56 -11.64
N GLY A 56 -11.04 -3.02 -10.81
CA GLY A 56 -12.43 -3.21 -11.18
C GLY A 56 -13.32 -3.42 -9.96
N PRO A 57 -14.61 -3.72 -10.15
CA PRO A 57 -15.54 -3.97 -9.05
C PRO A 57 -15.09 -5.11 -8.14
N VAL A 58 -15.21 -4.91 -6.84
CA VAL A 58 -14.91 -5.93 -5.82
C VAL A 58 -16.21 -6.45 -5.22
N ALA A 59 -16.46 -7.75 -5.36
CA ALA A 59 -17.59 -8.40 -4.72
C ALA A 59 -17.29 -8.61 -3.23
N LEU A 60 -18.18 -8.13 -2.35
CA LEU A 60 -18.10 -8.26 -0.91
C LEU A 60 -19.40 -8.82 -0.36
N ASP A 61 -19.32 -9.75 0.57
CA ASP A 61 -20.46 -10.10 1.43
C ASP A 61 -20.59 -9.03 2.52
N LEU A 62 -21.31 -7.97 2.20
CA LEU A 62 -21.53 -6.86 3.14
C LEU A 62 -22.29 -7.30 4.38
N GLY A 63 -23.21 -8.27 4.25
CA GLY A 63 -23.99 -8.78 5.38
C GLY A 63 -23.07 -9.41 6.42
N ALA A 64 -22.37 -10.46 6.04
CA ALA A 64 -21.55 -11.24 6.96
C ALA A 64 -20.28 -10.50 7.40
N LYS A 65 -19.60 -9.83 6.46
CA LYS A 65 -18.25 -9.28 6.71
C LYS A 65 -18.24 -7.86 7.29
N VAL A 66 -19.30 -7.09 7.04
CA VAL A 66 -19.35 -5.68 7.48
C VAL A 66 -20.43 -5.49 8.51
N VAL A 67 -21.71 -5.77 8.16
CA VAL A 67 -22.84 -5.47 9.03
C VAL A 67 -22.83 -6.31 10.30
N MET A 68 -22.70 -7.64 10.18
CA MET A 68 -22.69 -8.54 11.33
C MET A 68 -21.48 -8.39 12.23
N LYS A 69 -20.36 -7.90 11.71
CA LYS A 69 -19.15 -7.59 12.50
C LYS A 69 -19.10 -6.14 12.98
N GLY A 70 -19.99 -5.25 12.52
CA GLY A 70 -19.95 -3.82 12.84
C GLY A 70 -18.70 -3.11 12.32
N VAL A 71 -18.12 -3.58 11.22
CA VAL A 71 -16.88 -3.02 10.64
C VAL A 71 -17.17 -1.66 10.01
N SER A 72 -16.25 -0.70 10.24
CA SER A 72 -16.24 0.58 9.54
C SER A 72 -15.34 0.50 8.32
N LEU A 73 -15.88 0.73 7.12
CA LEU A 73 -15.09 0.86 5.89
C LEU A 73 -14.86 2.33 5.58
N LEU A 74 -13.61 2.75 5.55
CA LEU A 74 -13.21 4.13 5.26
C LEU A 74 -12.45 4.19 3.94
N GLY A 75 -12.96 4.94 2.97
CA GLY A 75 -12.24 5.25 1.74
C GLY A 75 -11.36 6.47 1.91
N ILE A 76 -10.11 6.39 1.48
CA ILE A 76 -9.19 7.53 1.45
C ILE A 76 -8.76 7.78 0.01
N THR A 77 -8.91 9.02 -0.45
CA THR A 77 -8.42 9.46 -1.75
C THR A 77 -7.73 10.80 -1.63
N GLY A 78 -6.75 11.01 -2.52
CA GLY A 78 -6.02 12.27 -2.59
C GLY A 78 -5.16 12.55 -1.37
N ARG A 79 -5.03 13.83 -1.05
CA ARG A 79 -4.22 14.35 0.06
C ARG A 79 -4.73 15.74 0.44
N ARG A 80 -4.42 16.17 1.64
CA ARG A 80 -4.58 17.58 2.01
C ARG A 80 -3.44 18.35 1.35
N MET A 81 -3.77 19.17 0.34
CA MET A 81 -2.78 19.96 -0.39
C MET A 81 -1.93 20.79 0.57
N TYR A 82 -0.63 20.76 0.35
CA TYR A 82 0.45 21.36 1.12
C TYR A 82 0.65 20.72 2.52
N GLU A 83 -0.37 20.57 3.35
CA GLU A 83 -0.25 20.03 4.71
C GLU A 83 0.42 18.65 4.71
N THR A 84 -0.10 17.71 3.90
CA THR A 84 0.46 16.35 3.83
C THR A 84 1.87 16.34 3.28
N TRP A 85 2.19 17.24 2.36
CA TRP A 85 3.54 17.35 1.81
C TRP A 85 4.55 17.81 2.85
N TYR A 86 4.22 18.85 3.64
CA TYR A 86 5.08 19.30 4.73
C TYR A 86 5.24 18.22 5.81
N GLN A 87 4.17 17.46 6.10
CA GLN A 87 4.24 16.34 7.04
C GLN A 87 5.17 15.24 6.54
N VAL A 88 5.09 14.87 5.24
CA VAL A 88 5.97 13.88 4.62
C VAL A 88 7.41 14.35 4.61
N GLU A 89 7.66 15.62 4.21
CA GLU A 89 9.00 16.20 4.23
C GLU A 89 9.61 16.14 5.64
N ALA A 90 8.87 16.60 6.65
CA ALA A 90 9.32 16.55 8.03
C ALA A 90 9.58 15.12 8.53
N PHE A 91 8.76 14.15 8.08
CA PHE A 91 8.97 12.74 8.39
C PHE A 91 10.25 12.19 7.72
N MET A 92 10.47 12.52 6.44
CA MET A 92 11.65 12.10 5.68
C MET A 92 12.94 12.63 6.31
N LEU A 93 12.96 13.91 6.68
CA LEU A 93 14.11 14.54 7.32
C LEU A 93 14.46 13.90 8.68
N LYS A 94 13.46 13.40 9.40
CA LYS A 94 13.67 12.72 10.69
C LYS A 94 14.06 11.25 10.55
N ASN A 95 13.79 10.64 9.41
CA ASN A 95 13.95 9.19 9.19
C ASN A 95 14.64 8.90 7.86
N PRO A 96 15.86 9.41 7.61
CA PRO A 96 16.55 9.23 6.32
C PRO A 96 16.75 7.75 5.98
N ASP A 97 17.10 6.91 6.96
CA ASP A 97 17.33 5.46 6.76
C ASP A 97 16.08 4.70 6.26
N LEU A 98 14.87 5.23 6.50
CA LEU A 98 13.65 4.63 5.98
C LEU A 98 13.45 4.94 4.50
N ILE A 99 13.89 6.12 4.07
CA ILE A 99 13.76 6.55 2.67
C ILE A 99 14.65 5.68 1.79
N ASP A 100 15.88 5.42 2.21
CA ASP A 100 16.82 4.56 1.50
C ASP A 100 16.29 3.12 1.33
N LYS A 101 15.45 2.66 2.25
CA LYS A 101 14.79 1.35 2.13
C LYS A 101 13.60 1.34 1.18
N VAL A 102 12.96 2.49 0.98
CA VAL A 102 11.79 2.62 0.10
C VAL A 102 12.22 2.85 -1.35
N ILE A 103 13.24 3.67 -1.56
CA ILE A 103 13.81 3.92 -2.90
C ILE A 103 14.70 2.74 -3.27
N THR A 104 14.21 1.88 -4.13
CA THR A 104 14.94 0.67 -4.55
C THR A 104 15.73 0.87 -5.84
N HIS A 105 15.32 1.82 -6.67
CA HIS A 105 15.96 2.09 -7.97
C HIS A 105 16.03 3.59 -8.23
N VAL A 106 17.17 4.02 -8.76
CA VAL A 106 17.32 5.34 -9.35
C VAL A 106 17.75 5.11 -10.80
N LEU A 107 16.90 5.49 -11.74
CA LEU A 107 17.12 5.25 -13.16
C LEU A 107 17.26 6.60 -13.90
N PRO A 108 18.10 6.68 -14.95
CA PRO A 108 18.08 7.80 -15.87
C PRO A 108 16.64 7.98 -16.41
N ALA A 109 16.18 9.21 -16.57
CA ALA A 109 14.82 9.47 -17.06
C ALA A 109 14.56 8.87 -18.46
N THR A 110 15.60 8.61 -19.25
CA THR A 110 15.53 7.90 -20.53
C THR A 110 15.10 6.44 -20.38
N ASP A 111 15.32 5.84 -19.23
CA ASP A 111 15.08 4.42 -18.96
C ASP A 111 13.73 4.18 -18.28
N PHE A 112 12.80 5.15 -18.40
CA PHE A 112 11.48 5.06 -17.76
C PHE A 112 10.70 3.80 -18.15
N ALA A 113 10.88 3.28 -19.37
CA ALA A 113 10.22 2.06 -19.82
C ALA A 113 10.64 0.85 -18.99
N HIS A 114 11.95 0.70 -18.72
CA HIS A 114 12.46 -0.32 -17.80
C HIS A 114 11.92 -0.15 -16.38
N GLY A 115 11.74 1.09 -15.93
CA GLY A 115 11.08 1.38 -14.65
C GLY A 115 9.65 0.81 -14.58
N PHE A 116 8.86 0.92 -15.65
CA PHE A 116 7.53 0.34 -15.72
C PHE A 116 7.57 -1.20 -15.73
N GLU A 117 8.52 -1.81 -16.46
CA GLU A 117 8.70 -3.27 -16.46
C GLU A 117 8.94 -3.79 -15.04
N LEU A 118 9.84 -3.16 -14.28
CA LEU A 118 10.10 -3.50 -12.87
C LEU A 118 8.87 -3.37 -11.98
N MET A 119 8.01 -2.38 -12.24
CA MET A 119 6.75 -2.20 -11.51
C MET A 119 5.75 -3.32 -11.83
N ASP A 120 5.61 -3.69 -13.09
CA ASP A 120 4.70 -4.75 -13.54
C ASP A 120 5.12 -6.12 -13.00
N GLU A 121 6.44 -6.36 -12.92
CA GLU A 121 7.00 -7.57 -12.31
C GLU A 121 6.91 -7.60 -10.78
N GLY A 122 6.60 -6.45 -10.14
CA GLY A 122 6.63 -6.31 -8.69
C GLY A 122 8.04 -6.42 -8.10
N ALA A 123 9.07 -6.14 -8.90
CA ALA A 123 10.48 -6.26 -8.55
C ALA A 123 11.06 -4.99 -7.90
N CYS A 124 10.24 -3.98 -7.64
CA CYS A 124 10.68 -2.71 -7.07
C CYS A 124 9.79 -2.21 -5.92
N GLY A 125 10.36 -1.34 -5.10
CA GLY A 125 9.63 -0.43 -4.23
C GLY A 125 9.37 0.90 -4.97
N LYS A 126 10.02 1.98 -4.53
CA LYS A 126 9.98 3.28 -5.21
C LYS A 126 11.07 3.38 -6.26
N ILE A 127 10.68 3.71 -7.49
CA ILE A 127 11.61 4.08 -8.57
C ILE A 127 11.66 5.61 -8.64
N VAL A 128 12.86 6.16 -8.67
CA VAL A 128 13.12 7.57 -8.90
C VAL A 128 13.76 7.73 -10.27
N LEU A 129 13.25 8.65 -11.07
CA LEU A 129 13.82 9.00 -12.36
C LEU A 129 14.74 10.21 -12.19
N ASP A 130 16.02 10.04 -12.59
CA ASP A 130 17.03 11.10 -12.57
C ASP A 130 17.02 11.83 -13.92
N PHE A 131 16.70 13.12 -13.86
CA PHE A 131 16.71 14.01 -15.04
C PHE A 131 18.04 14.73 -15.25
N GLN A 132 18.99 14.67 -14.35
CA GLN A 132 20.28 15.38 -14.48
C GLN A 132 21.06 14.92 -15.70
N ALA A 133 20.92 13.64 -16.10
CA ALA A 133 21.56 13.11 -17.30
C ALA A 133 20.97 13.66 -18.62
N LEU A 134 19.78 14.27 -18.60
CA LEU A 134 19.14 14.87 -19.78
C LEU A 134 19.69 16.27 -20.08
N ASP A 135 20.08 17.02 -19.06
CA ASP A 135 20.55 18.40 -19.18
C ASP A 135 21.89 18.50 -19.97
N GLN A 136 22.64 17.42 -20.04
CA GLN A 136 23.90 17.36 -20.79
C GLN A 136 23.72 17.13 -22.30
N ARG A 137 22.52 16.87 -22.79
CA ARG A 137 22.22 16.54 -24.19
C ARG A 137 21.31 17.52 -24.91
N LEU A 138 20.77 18.52 -24.21
CA LEU A 138 20.00 19.61 -24.85
C LEU A 138 20.97 20.74 -25.19
N PRO A 139 21.32 20.96 -26.48
CA PRO A 139 22.00 22.19 -26.88
C PRO A 139 21.01 23.35 -26.66
N ILE A 140 21.43 24.32 -25.87
CA ILE A 140 20.77 25.63 -25.74
C ILE A 140 20.91 26.37 -27.05
#